data_7561aa747e093a7cb1283546e593a054
#
_entry.id   7561aa747e093a7cb1283546e593a054
#
_cell.length_a   1.000
_cell.length_b   1.000
_cell.length_c   1.000
_cell.angle_alpha   90.00
_cell.angle_beta   90.00
_cell.angle_gamma   90.00
#
_symmetry.space_group_name_H-M   'P 1'
#
loop_
_entity.id
_entity.type
_entity.pdbx_description
1 polymer ?
#
loop_
_entity_poly.entity_id
_entity_poly.type
_entity_poly.pdbx_seq_one_letter_code
_entity_poly.pdbx_strand_id
1 'polypeptide(L)'
;MERAILCALAIGAVLGGLDLLIGNRFKLGERFEEGFKLLGPTALSMAGILCLAPLLSGALESTLAPLWRALGLDPAMLGGILAIDMGGYQTAELLAQDAAIGRYAGILVAATLGCTVTFTIPLGAGMLRGLDAAGFYRGLLIGLGTLPVALLLGGAVSGIALLPLLIQTLPVALFSLLLMLGLKFFAAQSIRAFSAFAALLRWLSIIGLTAGAVQYIAGVALIPNLAPIEEAMKTVSGIGIVMLGSLPAAEVLRRVLSRPLMRLGQKLGMTDASLAALLVGFVSITPVLAMMKEMDLRGQTMNAAFAVCAASALAAHLGFTLSAAPQMILPLLLTKLFGGVLAAVLAVLLTKEKDAGEHASRAD
;
A
#
# COMPACT_ATOMS: atom_id res chain seq x y z
N MET A 1 6.74 3.12 22.15
CA MET A 1 5.96 3.69 21.04
C MET A 1 4.92 2.69 20.50
N GLU A 2 5.28 1.46 20.23
CA GLU A 2 4.35 0.39 19.75
C GLU A 2 3.14 0.20 20.68
N ARG A 3 3.34 0.13 22.01
CA ARG A 3 2.22 0.03 22.98
C ARG A 3 1.24 1.18 22.86
N ALA A 4 1.69 2.39 22.57
CA ALA A 4 0.81 3.55 22.41
C ALA A 4 -0.07 3.41 21.15
N ILE A 5 0.48 2.87 20.06
CA ILE A 5 -0.26 2.59 18.84
C ILE A 5 -1.32 1.52 19.12
N LEU A 6 -0.94 0.42 19.77
CA LEU A 6 -1.88 -0.65 20.14
C LEU A 6 -3.00 -0.16 21.05
N CYS A 7 -2.68 0.69 22.05
CA CYS A 7 -3.68 1.33 22.89
C CYS A 7 -4.62 2.23 22.09
N ALA A 8 -4.10 3.02 21.15
CA ALA A 8 -4.93 3.87 20.29
C ALA A 8 -5.90 3.05 19.42
N LEU A 9 -5.44 1.91 18.88
CA LEU A 9 -6.30 0.99 18.12
C LEU A 9 -7.38 0.35 19.02
N ALA A 10 -7.01 -0.10 20.22
CA ALA A 10 -7.96 -0.66 21.17
C ALA A 10 -9.01 0.37 21.60
N ILE A 11 -8.59 1.61 21.88
CA ILE A 11 -9.51 2.73 22.17
C ILE A 11 -10.43 2.99 20.98
N GLY A 12 -9.89 2.97 19.75
CA GLY A 12 -10.69 3.12 18.53
C GLY A 12 -11.77 2.04 18.42
N ALA A 13 -11.44 0.79 18.70
CA ALA A 13 -12.40 -0.32 18.69
C ALA A 13 -13.50 -0.12 19.75
N VAL A 14 -13.13 0.28 20.97
CA VAL A 14 -14.10 0.57 22.05
C VAL A 14 -15.01 1.72 21.66
N LEU A 15 -14.46 2.83 21.17
CA LEU A 15 -15.25 4.00 20.77
C LEU A 15 -16.19 3.66 19.59
N GLY A 16 -15.71 2.92 18.59
CA GLY A 16 -16.53 2.50 17.45
C GLY A 16 -17.66 1.54 17.88
N GLY A 17 -17.34 0.53 18.70
CA GLY A 17 -18.35 -0.40 19.22
C GLY A 17 -19.41 0.27 20.10
N LEU A 18 -18.99 1.16 21.01
CA LEU A 18 -19.93 1.93 21.83
C LEU A 18 -20.81 2.86 21.01
N ASP A 19 -20.25 3.56 20.02
CA ASP A 19 -21.01 4.45 19.14
C ASP A 19 -22.06 3.66 18.35
N LEU A 20 -21.73 2.47 17.89
CA LEU A 20 -22.67 1.59 17.20
C LEU A 20 -23.86 1.21 18.10
N LEU A 21 -23.60 0.87 19.38
CA LEU A 21 -24.63 0.52 20.35
C LEU A 21 -25.58 1.69 20.67
N ILE A 22 -25.11 2.93 20.62
CA ILE A 22 -25.94 4.13 20.89
C ILE A 22 -26.56 4.74 19.62
N GLY A 23 -26.55 3.98 18.51
CA GLY A 23 -27.17 4.39 17.24
C GLY A 23 -26.29 5.23 16.33
N ASN A 24 -24.98 5.05 16.39
CA ASN A 24 -23.99 5.64 15.47
C ASN A 24 -24.02 7.19 15.43
N ARG A 25 -24.15 7.82 16.58
CA ARG A 25 -24.30 9.28 16.71
C ARG A 25 -23.04 10.04 16.28
N PHE A 26 -21.87 9.46 16.48
CA PHE A 26 -20.57 10.04 16.15
C PHE A 26 -19.99 9.51 14.83
N LYS A 27 -20.71 8.62 14.11
CA LYS A 27 -20.25 7.98 12.87
C LYS A 27 -18.94 7.19 13.02
N LEU A 28 -18.61 6.77 14.22
CA LEU A 28 -17.49 5.88 14.51
C LEU A 28 -17.92 4.42 14.42
N GLY A 29 -19.20 4.12 14.75
CA GLY A 29 -19.79 2.80 14.62
C GLY A 29 -19.85 2.32 13.16
N GLU A 30 -20.18 3.21 12.24
CA GLU A 30 -20.11 2.94 10.80
C GLU A 30 -18.68 2.54 10.36
N ARG A 31 -17.64 3.23 10.86
CA ARG A 31 -16.25 2.89 10.61
C ARG A 31 -15.83 1.57 11.22
N PHE A 32 -16.34 1.25 12.40
CA PHE A 32 -16.14 -0.04 13.04
C PHE A 32 -16.70 -1.18 12.17
N GLU A 33 -17.96 -1.08 11.71
CA GLU A 33 -18.56 -2.06 10.80
C GLU A 33 -17.82 -2.16 9.47
N GLU A 34 -17.40 -1.04 8.89
CA GLU A 34 -16.62 -0.99 7.64
C GLU A 34 -15.36 -1.83 7.77
N GLY A 35 -14.65 -1.75 8.91
CA GLY A 35 -13.46 -2.54 9.19
C GLY A 35 -13.71 -4.04 9.03
N PHE A 36 -14.84 -4.53 9.49
CA PHE A 36 -15.18 -5.94 9.37
C PHE A 36 -15.73 -6.32 7.98
N LYS A 37 -16.50 -5.43 7.35
CA LYS A 37 -17.02 -5.64 5.99
C LYS A 37 -15.91 -5.77 4.93
N LEU A 38 -14.74 -5.22 5.19
CA LEU A 38 -13.57 -5.32 4.30
C LEU A 38 -12.88 -6.70 4.34
N LEU A 39 -13.23 -7.60 5.26
CA LEU A 39 -12.66 -8.96 5.33
C LEU A 39 -12.86 -9.75 4.05
N GLY A 40 -14.05 -9.77 3.47
CA GLY A 40 -14.34 -10.52 2.25
C GLY A 40 -13.48 -10.08 1.07
N PRO A 41 -13.49 -8.80 0.68
CA PRO A 41 -12.59 -8.27 -0.35
C PRO A 41 -11.11 -8.54 -0.07
N THR A 42 -10.65 -8.43 1.18
CA THR A 42 -9.27 -8.72 1.57
C THR A 42 -8.94 -10.20 1.38
N ALA A 43 -9.81 -11.11 1.82
CA ALA A 43 -9.64 -12.55 1.60
C ALA A 43 -9.51 -12.90 0.11
N LEU A 44 -10.42 -12.39 -0.71
CA LEU A 44 -10.42 -12.64 -2.16
C LEU A 44 -9.15 -12.11 -2.86
N SER A 45 -8.58 -11.02 -2.35
CA SER A 45 -7.39 -10.42 -2.97
C SER A 45 -6.09 -11.13 -2.59
N MET A 46 -5.98 -11.69 -1.38
CA MET A 46 -4.70 -12.15 -0.88
C MET A 46 -4.66 -13.60 -0.35
N ALA A 47 -5.78 -14.16 0.16
CA ALA A 47 -5.70 -15.48 0.81
C ALA A 47 -5.20 -16.57 -0.13
N GLY A 48 -5.61 -16.54 -1.40
CA GLY A 48 -5.13 -17.51 -2.39
C GLY A 48 -3.64 -17.35 -2.71
N ILE A 49 -3.12 -16.13 -2.75
CA ILE A 49 -1.68 -15.88 -2.90
C ILE A 49 -0.91 -16.43 -1.68
N LEU A 50 -1.43 -16.25 -0.48
CA LEU A 50 -0.84 -16.82 0.74
C LEU A 50 -0.80 -18.34 0.66
N CYS A 51 -1.86 -19.00 0.17
CA CYS A 51 -1.87 -20.43 -0.06
C CYS A 51 -0.80 -20.86 -1.09
N LEU A 52 -0.58 -20.06 -2.14
CA LEU A 52 0.41 -20.34 -3.19
C LEU A 52 1.85 -19.96 -2.81
N ALA A 53 2.09 -19.30 -1.69
CA ALA A 53 3.41 -18.79 -1.32
C ALA A 53 4.53 -19.85 -1.33
N PRO A 54 4.35 -21.11 -0.85
CA PRO A 54 5.38 -22.14 -0.96
C PRO A 54 5.74 -22.49 -2.40
N LEU A 55 4.77 -22.50 -3.30
CA LEU A 55 4.98 -22.79 -4.73
C LEU A 55 5.68 -21.62 -5.44
N LEU A 56 5.24 -20.39 -5.14
CA LEU A 56 5.86 -19.18 -5.68
C LEU A 56 7.32 -19.05 -5.21
N SER A 57 7.57 -19.27 -3.91
CA SER A 57 8.93 -19.23 -3.38
C SER A 57 9.81 -20.34 -3.97
N GLY A 58 9.32 -21.57 -4.11
CA GLY A 58 10.04 -22.66 -4.75
C GLY A 58 10.41 -22.38 -6.22
N ALA A 59 9.49 -21.80 -6.97
CA ALA A 59 9.74 -21.38 -8.35
C ALA A 59 10.80 -20.26 -8.42
N LEU A 60 10.72 -19.27 -7.54
CA LEU A 60 11.69 -18.18 -7.47
C LEU A 60 13.07 -18.66 -6.99
N GLU A 61 13.09 -19.57 -6.02
CA GLU A 61 14.33 -20.17 -5.49
C GLU A 61 15.13 -20.89 -6.59
N SER A 62 14.43 -21.62 -7.46
CA SER A 62 15.06 -22.39 -8.56
C SER A 62 15.44 -21.51 -9.76
N THR A 63 14.81 -20.35 -9.95
CA THR A 63 14.98 -19.52 -11.17
C THR A 63 15.78 -18.25 -10.91
N LEU A 64 15.23 -17.34 -10.11
CA LEU A 64 15.78 -15.99 -9.93
C LEU A 64 16.69 -15.84 -8.71
N ALA A 65 16.49 -16.62 -7.64
CA ALA A 65 17.29 -16.52 -6.43
C ALA A 65 18.78 -16.76 -6.64
N PRO A 66 19.24 -17.71 -7.49
CA PRO A 66 20.68 -17.86 -7.75
C PRO A 66 21.32 -16.61 -8.36
N LEU A 67 20.63 -15.95 -9.29
CA LEU A 67 21.09 -14.68 -9.88
C LEU A 67 21.14 -13.57 -8.81
N TRP A 68 20.12 -13.48 -7.95
CA TRP A 68 20.06 -12.50 -6.87
C TRP A 68 21.23 -12.65 -5.90
N ARG A 69 21.52 -13.88 -5.47
CA ARG A 69 22.68 -14.20 -4.62
C ARG A 69 24.00 -13.85 -5.28
N ALA A 70 24.16 -14.12 -6.58
CA ALA A 70 25.38 -13.77 -7.32
C ALA A 70 25.63 -12.26 -7.37
N LEU A 71 24.57 -11.44 -7.28
CA LEU A 71 24.63 -9.98 -7.18
C LEU A 71 24.81 -9.46 -5.74
N GLY A 72 24.94 -10.34 -4.75
CA GLY A 72 25.03 -9.95 -3.33
C GLY A 72 23.69 -9.48 -2.75
N LEU A 73 22.58 -9.85 -3.38
CA LEU A 73 21.23 -9.48 -2.97
C LEU A 73 20.53 -10.64 -2.26
N ASP A 74 19.77 -10.34 -1.22
CA ASP A 74 18.94 -11.34 -0.55
C ASP A 74 17.74 -11.69 -1.45
N PRO A 75 17.49 -12.99 -1.72
CA PRO A 75 16.34 -13.42 -2.51
C PRO A 75 14.99 -12.98 -1.95
N ALA A 76 14.88 -12.67 -0.66
CA ALA A 76 13.68 -12.09 -0.05
C ALA A 76 13.18 -10.85 -0.79
N MET A 77 14.10 -10.05 -1.35
CA MET A 77 13.76 -8.85 -2.11
C MET A 77 12.87 -9.14 -3.33
N LEU A 78 12.93 -10.37 -3.88
CA LEU A 78 12.01 -10.80 -4.94
C LEU A 78 10.55 -10.75 -4.49
N GLY A 79 10.24 -11.16 -3.24
CA GLY A 79 8.88 -11.11 -2.71
C GLY A 79 8.30 -9.69 -2.65
N GLY A 80 9.13 -8.68 -2.33
CA GLY A 80 8.72 -7.28 -2.31
C GLY A 80 8.67 -6.62 -3.69
N ILE A 81 9.68 -6.87 -4.53
CA ILE A 81 9.85 -6.22 -5.85
C ILE A 81 8.88 -6.79 -6.89
N LEU A 82 8.53 -8.09 -6.81
CA LEU A 82 7.50 -8.68 -7.67
C LEU A 82 6.12 -8.08 -7.45
N ALA A 83 6.04 -7.13 -6.52
CA ALA A 83 4.85 -6.30 -6.34
C ALA A 83 3.56 -7.13 -6.11
N ILE A 84 3.62 -8.14 -5.24
CA ILE A 84 2.45 -8.97 -4.88
C ILE A 84 1.67 -8.32 -3.71
N ASP A 85 1.97 -7.06 -3.37
CA ASP A 85 1.44 -6.36 -2.21
C ASP A 85 1.65 -7.21 -0.92
N MET A 86 0.74 -7.19 0.02
CA MET A 86 0.85 -7.95 1.28
C MET A 86 1.03 -9.46 1.08
N GLY A 87 0.59 -10.03 -0.04
CA GLY A 87 0.81 -11.44 -0.40
C GLY A 87 2.28 -11.81 -0.65
N GLY A 88 3.13 -10.82 -0.91
CA GLY A 88 4.58 -11.01 -1.08
C GLY A 88 5.34 -11.31 0.22
N TYR A 89 4.75 -11.06 1.39
CA TYR A 89 5.40 -11.26 2.69
C TYR A 89 5.85 -12.71 2.91
N GLN A 90 4.94 -13.68 2.77
CA GLN A 90 5.28 -15.09 2.99
C GLN A 90 6.34 -15.56 1.98
N THR A 91 6.23 -15.11 0.74
CA THR A 91 7.25 -15.41 -0.28
C THR A 91 8.61 -14.81 0.10
N ALA A 92 8.64 -13.58 0.59
CA ALA A 92 9.86 -12.93 1.07
C ALA A 92 10.47 -13.68 2.29
N GLU A 93 9.66 -14.04 3.27
CA GLU A 93 10.13 -14.78 4.46
C GLU A 93 10.68 -16.18 4.09
N LEU A 94 10.05 -16.90 3.17
CA LEU A 94 10.50 -18.21 2.71
C LEU A 94 11.81 -18.15 1.90
N LEU A 95 12.09 -17.05 1.22
CA LEU A 95 13.32 -16.85 0.43
C LEU A 95 14.45 -16.19 1.21
N ALA A 96 14.15 -15.62 2.38
CA ALA A 96 15.07 -14.78 3.15
C ALA A 96 16.31 -15.56 3.62
N GLN A 97 17.48 -15.02 3.35
CA GLN A 97 18.73 -15.43 3.99
C GLN A 97 18.92 -14.68 5.32
N ASP A 98 18.47 -13.43 5.37
CA ASP A 98 18.41 -12.61 6.57
C ASP A 98 16.94 -12.26 6.89
N ALA A 99 16.48 -12.66 8.07
CA ALA A 99 15.11 -12.44 8.52
C ALA A 99 14.73 -10.94 8.62
N ALA A 100 15.70 -10.04 8.86
CA ALA A 100 15.44 -8.60 8.86
C ALA A 100 15.19 -8.10 7.43
N ILE A 101 15.92 -8.62 6.44
CA ILE A 101 15.71 -8.31 5.03
C ILE A 101 14.39 -8.94 4.55
N GLY A 102 14.05 -10.16 4.99
CA GLY A 102 12.75 -10.78 4.72
C GLY A 102 11.58 -9.89 5.13
N ARG A 103 11.59 -9.41 6.37
CA ARG A 103 10.58 -8.46 6.88
C ARG A 103 10.60 -7.11 6.16
N TYR A 104 11.79 -6.57 5.87
CA TYR A 104 11.93 -5.34 5.11
C TYR A 104 11.29 -5.45 3.72
N ALA A 105 11.60 -6.50 2.98
CA ALA A 105 11.05 -6.77 1.66
C ALA A 105 9.54 -7.03 1.71
N GLY A 106 9.11 -7.93 2.58
CA GLY A 106 7.72 -8.38 2.65
C GLY A 106 6.75 -7.39 3.30
N ILE A 107 7.24 -6.49 4.19
CA ILE A 107 6.38 -5.48 4.83
C ILE A 107 6.58 -4.11 4.18
N LEU A 108 7.81 -3.56 4.13
CA LEU A 108 7.99 -2.17 3.72
C LEU A 108 7.95 -2.01 2.20
N VAL A 109 8.69 -2.83 1.45
CA VAL A 109 8.72 -2.77 -0.02
C VAL A 109 7.37 -3.20 -0.59
N ALA A 110 6.82 -4.31 -0.13
CA ALA A 110 5.54 -4.83 -0.60
C ALA A 110 4.38 -3.84 -0.35
N ALA A 111 4.27 -3.27 0.85
CA ALA A 111 3.20 -2.32 1.20
C ALA A 111 3.35 -0.92 0.57
N THR A 112 4.44 -0.63 -0.12
CA THR A 112 4.68 0.64 -0.82
C THR A 112 4.76 0.43 -2.32
N LEU A 113 5.88 -0.08 -2.82
CA LEU A 113 6.07 -0.38 -4.24
C LEU A 113 5.03 -1.40 -4.75
N GLY A 114 4.85 -2.50 -4.02
CA GLY A 114 3.91 -3.56 -4.37
C GLY A 114 2.50 -3.02 -4.54
N CYS A 115 1.97 -2.36 -3.52
CA CYS A 115 0.64 -1.73 -3.55
C CYS A 115 0.51 -0.70 -4.68
N THR A 116 1.56 0.08 -4.97
CA THR A 116 1.53 1.07 -6.04
C THR A 116 1.34 0.41 -7.41
N VAL A 117 2.10 -0.65 -7.69
CA VAL A 117 2.08 -1.34 -8.99
C VAL A 117 0.80 -2.15 -9.19
N THR A 118 0.37 -2.90 -8.17
CA THR A 118 -0.75 -3.84 -8.29
C THR A 118 -2.11 -3.21 -8.06
N PHE A 119 -2.18 -2.11 -7.33
CA PHE A 119 -3.44 -1.50 -6.94
C PHE A 119 -3.56 -0.05 -7.38
N THR A 120 -2.65 0.84 -6.94
CA THR A 120 -2.80 2.29 -7.17
C THR A 120 -2.77 2.66 -8.65
N ILE A 121 -1.81 2.15 -9.42
CA ILE A 121 -1.69 2.46 -10.86
C ILE A 121 -2.86 1.90 -11.67
N PRO A 122 -3.21 0.60 -11.57
CA PRO A 122 -4.35 0.06 -12.32
C PRO A 122 -5.68 0.70 -11.96
N LEU A 123 -5.91 0.98 -10.68
CA LEU A 123 -7.14 1.61 -10.21
C LEU A 123 -7.26 3.04 -10.73
N GLY A 124 -6.21 3.84 -10.60
CA GLY A 124 -6.18 5.21 -11.13
C GLY A 124 -6.36 5.25 -12.64
N ALA A 125 -5.70 4.36 -13.38
CA ALA A 125 -5.88 4.23 -14.83
C ALA A 125 -7.31 3.83 -15.23
N GLY A 126 -8.00 3.05 -14.39
CA GLY A 126 -9.40 2.67 -14.59
C GLY A 126 -10.39 3.81 -14.34
N MET A 127 -10.12 4.67 -13.35
CA MET A 127 -11.05 5.69 -12.86
C MET A 127 -10.85 7.07 -13.48
N LEU A 128 -9.61 7.45 -13.82
CA LEU A 128 -9.25 8.82 -14.21
C LEU A 128 -9.12 8.98 -15.72
N ARG A 129 -9.46 10.17 -16.23
CA ARG A 129 -9.37 10.55 -17.64
C ARG A 129 -8.88 12.01 -17.77
N GLY A 130 -8.34 12.36 -18.93
CA GLY A 130 -7.97 13.74 -19.25
C GLY A 130 -6.98 14.36 -18.27
N LEU A 131 -7.31 15.56 -17.79
CA LEU A 131 -6.47 16.34 -16.88
C LEU A 131 -6.26 15.68 -15.53
N ASP A 132 -7.28 14.98 -15.01
CA ASP A 132 -7.20 14.28 -13.71
C ASP A 132 -6.18 13.15 -13.78
N ALA A 133 -6.11 12.45 -14.90
CA ALA A 133 -5.10 11.43 -15.15
C ALA A 133 -3.69 12.04 -15.22
N ALA A 134 -3.54 13.22 -15.82
CA ALA A 134 -2.23 13.90 -15.94
C ALA A 134 -1.68 14.27 -14.55
N GLY A 135 -2.50 14.88 -13.68
CA GLY A 135 -2.14 15.18 -12.29
C GLY A 135 -1.76 13.93 -11.51
N PHE A 136 -2.53 12.87 -11.66
CA PHE A 136 -2.27 11.58 -11.02
C PHE A 136 -0.92 10.97 -11.46
N TYR A 137 -0.64 10.86 -12.77
CA TYR A 137 0.62 10.29 -13.24
C TYR A 137 1.83 11.15 -12.87
N ARG A 138 1.70 12.49 -12.90
CA ARG A 138 2.75 13.39 -12.42
C ARG A 138 3.06 13.12 -10.94
N GLY A 139 2.04 12.97 -10.11
CA GLY A 139 2.20 12.61 -8.70
C GLY A 139 2.87 11.25 -8.50
N LEU A 140 2.45 10.22 -9.26
CA LEU A 140 3.10 8.91 -9.20
C LEU A 140 4.60 8.97 -9.49
N LEU A 141 5.03 9.74 -10.49
CA LEU A 141 6.45 9.92 -10.80
C LEU A 141 7.22 10.50 -9.61
N ILE A 142 6.66 11.52 -8.95
CA ILE A 142 7.29 12.15 -7.77
C ILE A 142 7.33 11.14 -6.61
N GLY A 143 6.23 10.45 -6.34
CA GLY A 143 6.14 9.46 -5.27
C GLY A 143 7.11 8.28 -5.45
N LEU A 144 7.22 7.74 -6.67
CA LEU A 144 8.19 6.68 -6.99
C LEU A 144 9.63 7.16 -6.83
N GLY A 145 9.92 8.43 -7.16
CA GLY A 145 11.25 9.01 -6.93
C GLY A 145 11.63 9.16 -5.47
N THR A 146 10.66 9.37 -4.57
CA THR A 146 10.90 9.49 -3.12
C THR A 146 10.90 8.15 -2.38
N LEU A 147 10.31 7.12 -2.99
CA LEU A 147 10.12 5.81 -2.37
C LEU A 147 11.40 5.18 -1.82
N PRO A 148 12.55 5.15 -2.54
CA PRO A 148 13.78 4.57 -2.00
C PRO A 148 14.25 5.27 -0.71
N VAL A 149 14.09 6.58 -0.61
CA VAL A 149 14.46 7.37 0.58
C VAL A 149 13.58 6.99 1.77
N ALA A 150 12.28 6.82 1.55
CA ALA A 150 11.35 6.36 2.58
C ALA A 150 11.69 4.95 3.08
N LEU A 151 12.05 4.05 2.17
CA LEU A 151 12.45 2.69 2.48
C LEU A 151 13.78 2.62 3.26
N LEU A 152 14.74 3.47 2.94
CA LEU A 152 15.99 3.60 3.71
C LEU A 152 15.70 4.02 5.15
N LEU A 153 14.80 4.98 5.38
CA LEU A 153 14.40 5.35 6.74
C LEU A 153 13.75 4.17 7.47
N GLY A 154 12.79 3.50 6.85
CA GLY A 154 12.10 2.36 7.46
C GLY A 154 13.03 1.18 7.76
N GLY A 155 13.94 0.87 6.84
CA GLY A 155 14.95 -0.17 7.03
C GLY A 155 15.94 0.16 8.16
N ALA A 156 16.37 1.42 8.26
CA ALA A 156 17.21 1.88 9.37
C ALA A 156 16.49 1.77 10.73
N VAL A 157 15.21 2.15 10.79
CA VAL A 157 14.38 1.99 11.99
C VAL A 157 14.14 0.52 12.33
N SER A 158 14.15 -0.38 11.33
CA SER A 158 14.08 -1.84 11.54
C SER A 158 15.39 -2.43 12.09
N GLY A 159 16.43 -1.61 12.26
CA GLY A 159 17.73 -2.07 12.78
C GLY A 159 18.65 -2.68 11.72
N ILE A 160 18.35 -2.54 10.43
CA ILE A 160 19.23 -3.02 9.35
C ILE A 160 20.41 -2.06 9.24
N ALA A 161 21.66 -2.62 9.21
CA ALA A 161 22.88 -1.83 9.05
C ALA A 161 22.88 -1.09 7.70
N LEU A 162 23.46 0.11 7.66
CA LEU A 162 23.37 1.02 6.53
C LEU A 162 23.84 0.42 5.21
N LEU A 163 24.99 -0.27 5.19
CA LEU A 163 25.55 -0.82 3.96
C LEU A 163 24.70 -1.95 3.37
N PRO A 164 24.29 -3.00 4.12
CA PRO A 164 23.30 -3.96 3.63
C PRO A 164 22.00 -3.28 3.17
N LEU A 165 21.49 -2.33 3.93
CA LEU A 165 20.25 -1.62 3.57
C LEU A 165 20.36 -0.88 2.23
N LEU A 166 21.46 -0.18 1.98
CA LEU A 166 21.71 0.49 0.69
C LEU A 166 21.78 -0.51 -0.46
N ILE A 167 22.49 -1.64 -0.28
CA ILE A 167 22.61 -2.70 -1.29
C ILE A 167 21.23 -3.28 -1.60
N GLN A 168 20.44 -3.65 -0.57
CA GLN A 168 19.15 -4.27 -0.74
C GLN A 168 18.08 -3.30 -1.27
N THR A 169 18.23 -1.99 -1.02
CA THR A 169 17.30 -0.97 -1.56
C THR A 169 17.60 -0.61 -3.02
N LEU A 170 18.82 -0.87 -3.51
CA LEU A 170 19.23 -0.52 -4.88
C LEU A 170 18.31 -1.13 -5.97
N PRO A 171 17.93 -2.42 -5.94
CA PRO A 171 17.00 -2.98 -6.92
C PRO A 171 15.63 -2.27 -6.92
N VAL A 172 15.14 -1.87 -5.74
CA VAL A 172 13.89 -1.11 -5.61
C VAL A 172 14.03 0.27 -6.27
N ALA A 173 15.16 0.95 -6.04
CA ALA A 173 15.43 2.25 -6.66
C ALA A 173 15.52 2.15 -8.19
N LEU A 174 16.21 1.13 -8.71
CA LEU A 174 16.29 0.86 -10.14
C LEU A 174 14.92 0.52 -10.73
N PHE A 175 14.12 -0.31 -10.06
CA PHE A 175 12.79 -0.64 -10.52
C PHE A 175 11.86 0.57 -10.48
N SER A 176 11.91 1.39 -9.43
CA SER A 176 11.18 2.66 -9.36
C SER A 176 11.57 3.60 -10.50
N LEU A 177 12.86 3.69 -10.82
CA LEU A 177 13.34 4.49 -11.96
C LEU A 177 12.79 3.95 -13.28
N LEU A 178 12.81 2.64 -13.49
CA LEU A 178 12.23 2.00 -14.68
C LEU A 178 10.73 2.27 -14.80
N LEU A 179 10.00 2.18 -13.69
CA LEU A 179 8.58 2.54 -13.64
C LEU A 179 8.35 4.01 -14.01
N MET A 180 9.16 4.92 -13.47
CA MET A 180 9.09 6.34 -13.79
C MET A 180 9.34 6.60 -15.28
N LEU A 181 10.38 5.99 -15.85
CA LEU A 181 10.69 6.10 -17.28
C LEU A 181 9.58 5.49 -18.14
N GLY A 182 9.07 4.33 -17.75
CA GLY A 182 7.94 3.68 -18.42
C GLY A 182 6.68 4.55 -18.42
N LEU A 183 6.29 5.08 -17.26
CA LEU A 183 5.13 5.98 -17.16
C LEU A 183 5.33 7.31 -17.88
N LYS A 184 6.55 7.83 -17.92
CA LYS A 184 6.87 9.09 -18.60
C LYS A 184 6.88 8.95 -20.12
N PHE A 185 7.49 7.90 -20.68
CA PHE A 185 7.72 7.76 -22.12
C PHE A 185 6.77 6.77 -22.81
N PHE A 186 6.24 5.80 -22.06
CA PHE A 186 5.42 4.69 -22.56
C PHE A 186 4.19 4.46 -21.68
N ALA A 187 3.49 5.54 -21.29
CA ALA A 187 2.40 5.47 -20.30
C ALA A 187 1.33 4.42 -20.64
N ALA A 188 0.82 4.41 -21.88
CA ALA A 188 -0.23 3.49 -22.28
C ALA A 188 0.21 2.01 -22.23
N GLN A 189 1.46 1.71 -22.59
CA GLN A 189 2.05 0.37 -22.55
C GLN A 189 2.27 -0.06 -21.10
N SER A 190 2.85 0.83 -20.28
CA SER A 190 3.10 0.59 -18.86
C SER A 190 1.79 0.30 -18.11
N ILE A 191 0.76 1.12 -18.34
CA ILE A 191 -0.56 0.92 -17.73
C ILE A 191 -1.16 -0.44 -18.14
N ARG A 192 -1.08 -0.80 -19.42
CA ARG A 192 -1.57 -2.10 -19.89
C ARG A 192 -0.81 -3.25 -19.24
N ALA A 193 0.52 -3.15 -19.13
CA ALA A 193 1.35 -4.16 -18.48
C ALA A 193 0.99 -4.31 -16.99
N PHE A 194 0.83 -3.20 -16.23
CA PHE A 194 0.45 -3.25 -14.83
C PHE A 194 -0.97 -3.79 -14.62
N SER A 195 -1.91 -3.41 -15.49
CA SER A 195 -3.28 -3.92 -15.42
C SER A 195 -3.34 -5.42 -15.72
N ALA A 196 -2.56 -5.89 -16.69
CA ALA A 196 -2.44 -7.32 -17.00
C ALA A 196 -1.78 -8.09 -15.84
N PHE A 197 -0.74 -7.52 -15.22
CA PHE A 197 -0.07 -8.10 -14.07
C PHE A 197 -1.00 -8.17 -12.84
N ALA A 198 -1.74 -7.11 -12.53
CA ALA A 198 -2.73 -7.11 -11.46
C ALA A 198 -3.85 -8.14 -11.72
N ALA A 199 -4.29 -8.30 -12.97
CA ALA A 199 -5.25 -9.33 -13.37
C ALA A 199 -4.68 -10.74 -13.17
N LEU A 200 -3.41 -10.96 -13.54
CA LEU A 200 -2.71 -12.22 -13.31
C LEU A 200 -2.68 -12.59 -11.81
N LEU A 201 -2.29 -11.64 -10.95
CA LEU A 201 -2.26 -11.86 -9.50
C LEU A 201 -3.66 -12.17 -8.95
N ARG A 202 -4.68 -11.49 -9.44
CA ARG A 202 -6.07 -11.78 -9.07
C ARG A 202 -6.48 -13.20 -9.47
N TRP A 203 -6.09 -13.66 -10.66
CA TRP A 203 -6.36 -15.03 -11.10
C TRP A 203 -5.63 -16.05 -10.25
N LEU A 204 -4.35 -15.81 -9.94
CA LEU A 204 -3.58 -16.66 -9.04
C LEU A 204 -4.24 -16.72 -7.65
N SER A 205 -4.69 -15.58 -7.12
CA SER A 205 -5.41 -15.57 -5.83
C SER A 205 -6.69 -16.42 -5.88
N ILE A 206 -7.48 -16.31 -6.94
CA ILE A 206 -8.71 -17.12 -7.08
C ILE A 206 -8.38 -18.62 -7.20
N ILE A 207 -7.35 -18.98 -7.97
CA ILE A 207 -6.90 -20.38 -8.13
C ILE A 207 -6.44 -20.94 -6.78
N GLY A 208 -5.56 -20.22 -6.08
CA GLY A 208 -5.06 -20.65 -4.77
C GLY A 208 -6.17 -20.75 -3.72
N LEU A 209 -7.09 -19.78 -3.70
CA LEU A 209 -8.24 -19.80 -2.79
C LEU A 209 -9.18 -20.98 -3.08
N THR A 210 -9.46 -21.25 -4.36
CA THR A 210 -10.31 -22.38 -4.77
C THR A 210 -9.66 -23.71 -4.40
N ALA A 211 -8.37 -23.89 -4.70
CA ALA A 211 -7.65 -25.12 -4.37
C ALA A 211 -7.57 -25.34 -2.85
N GLY A 212 -7.29 -24.27 -2.09
CA GLY A 212 -7.30 -24.33 -0.63
C GLY A 212 -8.67 -24.66 -0.06
N ALA A 213 -9.74 -24.11 -0.60
CA ALA A 213 -11.11 -24.41 -0.18
C ALA A 213 -11.48 -25.86 -0.45
N VAL A 214 -11.13 -26.41 -1.63
CA VAL A 214 -11.36 -27.84 -1.94
C VAL A 214 -10.57 -28.74 -1.00
N GLN A 215 -9.32 -28.42 -0.74
CA GLN A 215 -8.50 -29.16 0.22
C GLN A 215 -9.12 -29.17 1.62
N TYR A 216 -9.61 -28.01 2.09
CA TYR A 216 -10.25 -27.88 3.38
C TYR A 216 -11.58 -28.64 3.49
N ILE A 217 -12.44 -28.53 2.46
CA ILE A 217 -13.79 -29.11 2.49
C ILE A 217 -13.77 -30.60 2.23
N ALA A 218 -13.00 -31.04 1.22
CA ALA A 218 -13.04 -32.42 0.73
C ALA A 218 -11.80 -33.24 1.08
N GLY A 219 -10.76 -32.66 1.71
CA GLY A 219 -9.50 -33.33 2.00
C GLY A 219 -8.69 -33.70 0.74
N VAL A 220 -9.05 -33.15 -0.44
CA VAL A 220 -8.39 -33.44 -1.73
C VAL A 220 -7.46 -32.31 -2.11
N ALA A 221 -6.17 -32.58 -2.20
CA ALA A 221 -5.17 -31.63 -2.68
C ALA A 221 -5.18 -31.53 -4.20
N LEU A 222 -5.79 -30.46 -4.74
CA LEU A 222 -5.76 -30.17 -6.19
C LEU A 222 -4.38 -29.69 -6.64
N ILE A 223 -3.67 -28.99 -5.78
CA ILE A 223 -2.32 -28.49 -6.01
C ILE A 223 -1.44 -29.02 -4.88
N PRO A 224 -0.35 -29.75 -5.17
CA PRO A 224 0.56 -30.25 -4.15
C PRO A 224 1.32 -29.08 -3.48
N ASN A 225 1.69 -29.25 -2.22
CA ASN A 225 2.46 -28.26 -1.42
C ASN A 225 1.79 -26.89 -1.29
N LEU A 226 0.46 -26.83 -1.33
CA LEU A 226 -0.29 -25.63 -1.04
C LEU A 226 -0.25 -25.36 0.48
N ALA A 227 -0.06 -24.11 0.90
CA ALA A 227 -0.22 -23.76 2.31
C ALA A 227 -1.69 -23.89 2.74
N PRO A 228 -1.97 -24.34 3.99
CA PRO A 228 -3.35 -24.49 4.50
C PRO A 228 -4.12 -23.16 4.43
N ILE A 229 -5.36 -23.21 3.93
CA ILE A 229 -6.21 -22.01 3.81
C ILE A 229 -6.51 -21.38 5.16
N GLU A 230 -6.53 -22.20 6.23
CA GLU A 230 -6.77 -21.74 7.61
C GLU A 230 -5.71 -20.74 8.06
N GLU A 231 -4.44 -20.95 7.70
CA GLU A 231 -3.36 -20.02 8.01
C GLU A 231 -3.50 -18.70 7.27
N ALA A 232 -3.87 -18.78 5.98
CA ALA A 232 -4.18 -17.59 5.18
C ALA A 232 -5.36 -16.82 5.78
N MET A 233 -6.44 -17.52 6.15
CA MET A 233 -7.62 -16.91 6.77
C MET A 233 -7.34 -16.36 8.16
N LYS A 234 -6.45 -16.97 8.94
CA LYS A 234 -5.98 -16.42 10.23
C LYS A 234 -5.36 -15.04 10.03
N THR A 235 -4.51 -14.87 9.02
CA THR A 235 -3.91 -13.58 8.68
C THR A 235 -4.99 -12.57 8.28
N VAL A 236 -5.91 -12.94 7.37
CA VAL A 236 -7.01 -12.08 6.92
C VAL A 236 -7.91 -11.67 8.07
N SER A 237 -8.28 -12.61 8.94
CA SER A 237 -9.11 -12.32 10.12
C SER A 237 -8.42 -11.35 11.07
N GLY A 238 -7.11 -11.49 11.27
CA GLY A 238 -6.31 -10.56 12.07
C GLY A 238 -6.36 -9.14 11.48
N ILE A 239 -6.28 -9.00 10.16
CA ILE A 239 -6.44 -7.68 9.49
C ILE A 239 -7.80 -7.06 9.85
N GLY A 240 -8.89 -7.82 9.72
CA GLY A 240 -10.22 -7.33 10.03
C GLY A 240 -10.38 -6.91 11.50
N ILE A 241 -9.86 -7.71 12.43
CA ILE A 241 -9.88 -7.37 13.87
C ILE A 241 -9.16 -6.04 14.12
N VAL A 242 -7.99 -5.83 13.52
CA VAL A 242 -7.25 -4.56 13.65
C VAL A 242 -8.03 -3.41 13.03
N MET A 243 -8.71 -3.64 11.91
CA MET A 243 -9.49 -2.61 11.23
C MET A 243 -10.72 -2.15 12.03
N LEU A 244 -11.28 -2.98 12.91
CA LEU A 244 -12.32 -2.56 13.86
C LEU A 244 -11.87 -1.38 14.74
N GLY A 245 -10.58 -1.30 15.04
CA GLY A 245 -10.02 -0.20 15.85
C GLY A 245 -9.38 0.89 15.01
N SER A 246 -8.65 0.52 13.96
CA SER A 246 -7.87 1.48 13.18
C SER A 246 -8.73 2.43 12.35
N LEU A 247 -9.88 2.00 11.83
CA LEU A 247 -10.76 2.87 11.06
C LEU A 247 -11.47 3.92 11.93
N PRO A 248 -12.07 3.59 13.09
CA PRO A 248 -12.56 4.61 14.00
C PRO A 248 -11.45 5.54 14.51
N ALA A 249 -10.26 5.03 14.84
CA ALA A 249 -9.12 5.84 15.26
C ALA A 249 -8.66 6.79 14.14
N ALA A 250 -8.60 6.33 12.89
CA ALA A 250 -8.29 7.15 11.73
C ALA A 250 -9.32 8.25 11.51
N GLU A 251 -10.62 7.96 11.73
CA GLU A 251 -11.68 8.96 11.63
C GLU A 251 -11.54 10.04 12.73
N VAL A 252 -11.20 9.67 13.94
CA VAL A 252 -10.90 10.65 15.02
C VAL A 252 -9.69 11.50 14.62
N LEU A 253 -8.61 10.88 14.16
CA LEU A 253 -7.40 11.57 13.70
C LEU A 253 -7.73 12.55 12.56
N ARG A 254 -8.53 12.12 11.59
CA ARG A 254 -9.00 12.94 10.48
C ARG A 254 -9.72 14.20 10.99
N ARG A 255 -10.61 14.08 11.97
CA ARG A 255 -11.32 15.23 12.56
C ARG A 255 -10.41 16.19 13.26
N VAL A 256 -9.42 15.69 13.99
CA VAL A 256 -8.43 16.51 14.69
C VAL A 256 -7.54 17.26 13.70
N LEU A 257 -7.05 16.57 12.66
CA LEU A 257 -6.11 17.13 11.69
C LEU A 257 -6.78 17.97 10.59
N SER A 258 -8.08 17.84 10.35
CA SER A 258 -8.78 18.55 9.27
C SER A 258 -8.61 20.06 9.36
N ARG A 259 -8.86 20.67 10.54
CA ARG A 259 -8.77 22.12 10.72
C ARG A 259 -7.36 22.71 10.46
N PRO A 260 -6.27 22.17 11.04
CA PRO A 260 -4.92 22.68 10.75
C PRO A 260 -4.50 22.47 9.31
N LEU A 261 -4.88 21.33 8.69
CA LEU A 261 -4.58 21.07 7.27
C LEU A 261 -5.33 22.02 6.33
N MET A 262 -6.62 22.28 6.57
CA MET A 262 -7.37 23.24 5.77
C MET A 262 -6.78 24.65 5.84
N ARG A 263 -6.33 25.10 7.02
CA ARG A 263 -5.64 26.39 7.16
C ARG A 263 -4.32 26.44 6.37
N LEU A 264 -3.56 25.34 6.36
CA LEU A 264 -2.32 25.25 5.59
C LEU A 264 -2.62 25.31 4.08
N GLY A 265 -3.64 24.62 3.62
CA GLY A 265 -3.99 24.58 2.22
C GLY A 265 -4.48 25.91 1.66
N GLN A 266 -5.29 26.64 2.43
CA GLN A 266 -5.70 27.98 2.06
C GLN A 266 -4.49 28.90 1.83
N LYS A 267 -3.43 28.77 2.68
CA LYS A 267 -2.17 29.51 2.47
C LYS A 267 -1.40 29.06 1.21
N LEU A 268 -1.63 27.83 0.75
CA LEU A 268 -0.99 27.27 -0.44
C LEU A 268 -1.85 27.42 -1.70
N GLY A 269 -3.03 28.04 -1.60
CA GLY A 269 -3.96 28.21 -2.73
C GLY A 269 -4.57 26.89 -3.21
N MET A 270 -4.71 25.89 -2.34
CA MET A 270 -5.25 24.56 -2.68
C MET A 270 -6.71 24.43 -2.29
N THR A 271 -7.47 23.61 -3.03
CA THR A 271 -8.87 23.34 -2.72
C THR A 271 -9.04 22.51 -1.44
N ASP A 272 -10.17 22.68 -0.74
CA ASP A 272 -10.49 21.90 0.46
C ASP A 272 -10.56 20.40 0.16
N ALA A 273 -11.01 20.00 -1.04
CA ALA A 273 -11.01 18.63 -1.50
C ALA A 273 -9.60 18.04 -1.56
N SER A 274 -8.61 18.82 -2.02
CA SER A 274 -7.20 18.40 -2.10
C SER A 274 -6.62 18.04 -0.74
N LEU A 275 -7.01 18.76 0.30
CA LEU A 275 -6.49 18.54 1.67
C LEU A 275 -7.27 17.47 2.41
N ALA A 276 -8.60 17.42 2.21
CA ALA A 276 -9.42 16.36 2.78
C ALA A 276 -8.97 14.98 2.29
N ALA A 277 -8.62 14.90 1.01
CA ALA A 277 -8.17 13.66 0.37
C ALA A 277 -6.86 13.11 0.95
N LEU A 278 -5.92 13.94 1.40
CA LEU A 278 -4.71 13.46 2.10
C LEU A 278 -5.05 12.60 3.31
N LEU A 279 -6.01 13.05 4.12
CA LEU A 279 -6.43 12.32 5.32
C LEU A 279 -7.18 11.04 4.98
N VAL A 280 -7.98 11.06 3.92
CA VAL A 280 -8.70 9.89 3.41
C VAL A 280 -7.72 8.86 2.84
N GLY A 281 -6.64 9.33 2.20
CA GLY A 281 -5.60 8.49 1.60
C GLY A 281 -4.87 7.58 2.59
N PHE A 282 -4.77 7.95 3.85
CA PHE A 282 -4.23 7.06 4.89
C PHE A 282 -5.06 5.79 5.09
N VAL A 283 -6.34 5.83 4.76
CA VAL A 283 -7.25 4.68 4.88
C VAL A 283 -7.40 3.96 3.54
N SER A 284 -7.71 4.70 2.47
CA SER A 284 -7.94 4.11 1.15
C SER A 284 -7.68 5.11 0.03
N ILE A 285 -7.06 4.64 -1.05
CA ILE A 285 -6.82 5.44 -2.25
C ILE A 285 -8.09 5.58 -3.11
N THR A 286 -9.02 4.63 -3.05
CA THR A 286 -10.22 4.63 -3.92
C THR A 286 -11.06 5.90 -3.79
N PRO A 287 -11.45 6.35 -2.59
CA PRO A 287 -12.18 7.62 -2.47
C PRO A 287 -11.32 8.83 -2.85
N VAL A 288 -10.00 8.79 -2.66
CA VAL A 288 -9.10 9.87 -3.12
C VAL A 288 -9.19 10.03 -4.63
N LEU A 289 -9.14 8.92 -5.39
CA LEU A 289 -9.28 8.94 -6.84
C LEU A 289 -10.64 9.48 -7.29
N ALA A 290 -11.71 9.13 -6.59
CA ALA A 290 -13.05 9.66 -6.88
C ALA A 290 -13.16 11.17 -6.64
N MET A 291 -12.41 11.71 -5.67
CA MET A 291 -12.37 13.15 -5.36
C MET A 291 -11.46 13.94 -6.31
N MET A 292 -10.62 13.31 -7.14
CA MET A 292 -9.61 14.03 -7.97
C MET A 292 -10.23 15.07 -8.89
N LYS A 293 -11.42 14.84 -9.41
CA LYS A 293 -12.17 15.82 -10.23
C LYS A 293 -12.53 17.13 -9.51
N GLU A 294 -12.51 17.13 -8.17
CA GLU A 294 -12.82 18.29 -7.33
C GLU A 294 -11.53 19.01 -6.86
N MET A 295 -10.37 18.44 -7.19
CA MET A 295 -9.06 18.97 -6.78
C MET A 295 -8.47 19.86 -7.87
N ASP A 296 -7.70 20.84 -7.42
CA ASP A 296 -6.76 21.56 -8.29
C ASP A 296 -5.61 20.65 -8.73
N LEU A 297 -4.90 20.99 -9.80
CA LEU A 297 -3.79 20.18 -10.35
C LEU A 297 -2.70 19.91 -9.32
N ARG A 298 -2.39 20.89 -8.46
CA ARG A 298 -1.42 20.74 -7.37
C ARG A 298 -1.91 19.70 -6.35
N GLY A 299 -3.19 19.73 -6.01
CA GLY A 299 -3.84 18.77 -5.13
C GLY A 299 -3.87 17.35 -5.70
N GLN A 300 -4.21 17.20 -6.99
CA GLN A 300 -4.16 15.90 -7.68
C GLN A 300 -2.76 15.31 -7.65
N THR A 301 -1.74 16.12 -8.02
CA THR A 301 -0.34 15.71 -8.02
C THR A 301 0.14 15.34 -6.60
N MET A 302 -0.20 16.16 -5.61
CA MET A 302 0.16 15.94 -4.21
C MET A 302 -0.44 14.65 -3.65
N ASN A 303 -1.74 14.43 -3.86
CA ASN A 303 -2.42 13.25 -3.35
C ASN A 303 -1.93 11.97 -4.02
N ALA A 304 -1.67 11.99 -5.31
CA ALA A 304 -1.10 10.85 -6.03
C ALA A 304 0.33 10.54 -5.56
N ALA A 305 1.17 11.56 -5.38
CA ALA A 305 2.53 11.39 -4.85
C ALA A 305 2.52 10.83 -3.42
N PHE A 306 1.67 11.39 -2.56
CA PHE A 306 1.47 10.93 -1.19
C PHE A 306 1.04 9.45 -1.14
N ALA A 307 0.13 9.05 -2.01
CA ALA A 307 -0.44 7.71 -2.04
C ALA A 307 0.60 6.61 -2.33
N VAL A 308 1.67 6.89 -3.08
CA VAL A 308 2.72 5.89 -3.39
C VAL A 308 3.30 5.27 -2.11
N CYS A 309 3.56 6.08 -1.09
CA CYS A 309 4.06 5.58 0.19
C CYS A 309 2.93 5.38 1.22
N ALA A 310 2.00 6.33 1.33
CA ALA A 310 1.09 6.45 2.48
C ALA A 310 -0.26 5.75 2.32
N ALA A 311 -0.65 5.32 1.12
CA ALA A 311 -1.94 4.66 0.92
C ALA A 311 -2.14 3.47 1.88
N SER A 312 -3.35 3.36 2.45
CA SER A 312 -3.76 2.28 3.37
C SER A 312 -2.90 2.13 4.63
N ALA A 313 -2.15 3.18 5.02
CA ALA A 313 -1.24 3.14 6.17
C ALA A 313 -1.95 2.82 7.48
N LEU A 314 -3.19 3.28 7.66
CA LEU A 314 -4.00 3.09 8.88
C LEU A 314 -5.10 2.03 8.71
N ALA A 315 -5.12 1.30 7.60
CA ALA A 315 -6.10 0.26 7.32
C ALA A 315 -5.43 -1.10 7.09
N ALA A 316 -5.54 -1.64 5.87
CA ALA A 316 -5.12 -3.01 5.56
C ALA A 316 -3.62 -3.27 5.85
N HIS A 317 -2.73 -2.33 5.51
CA HIS A 317 -1.29 -2.52 5.75
C HIS A 317 -0.94 -2.56 7.24
N LEU A 318 -1.56 -1.70 8.07
CA LEU A 318 -1.38 -1.75 9.52
C LEU A 318 -1.91 -3.06 10.09
N GLY A 319 -3.12 -3.46 9.66
CA GLY A 319 -3.74 -4.71 10.09
C GLY A 319 -2.92 -5.93 9.72
N PHE A 320 -2.41 -5.97 8.49
CA PHE A 320 -1.53 -7.04 8.04
C PHE A 320 -0.22 -7.10 8.85
N THR A 321 0.44 -5.95 9.00
CA THR A 321 1.71 -5.88 9.73
C THR A 321 1.55 -6.29 11.18
N LEU A 322 0.47 -5.87 11.85
CA LEU A 322 0.20 -6.30 13.22
C LEU A 322 -0.03 -7.82 13.33
N SER A 323 -0.66 -8.41 12.31
CA SER A 323 -0.94 -9.86 12.30
C SER A 323 0.27 -10.71 11.92
N ALA A 324 1.10 -10.25 10.96
CA ALA A 324 2.18 -11.03 10.38
C ALA A 324 3.57 -10.72 11.01
N ALA A 325 3.84 -9.45 11.30
CA ALA A 325 5.13 -8.97 11.81
C ALA A 325 4.96 -7.75 12.73
N PRO A 326 4.43 -7.91 13.96
CA PRO A 326 4.11 -6.80 14.86
C PRO A 326 5.28 -5.82 15.11
N GLN A 327 6.50 -6.33 15.15
CA GLN A 327 7.73 -5.54 15.31
C GLN A 327 7.98 -4.56 14.17
N MET A 328 7.32 -4.72 13.03
CA MET A 328 7.43 -3.85 11.86
C MET A 328 6.40 -2.71 11.84
N ILE A 329 5.53 -2.59 12.85
CA ILE A 329 4.50 -1.52 12.89
C ILE A 329 5.14 -0.13 12.86
N LEU A 330 6.13 0.13 13.72
CA LEU A 330 6.80 1.42 13.77
C LEU A 330 7.59 1.71 12.49
N PRO A 331 8.44 0.78 11.97
CA PRO A 331 9.07 0.93 10.68
C PRO A 331 8.09 1.21 9.55
N LEU A 332 6.97 0.48 9.47
CA LEU A 332 5.93 0.67 8.45
C LEU A 332 5.34 2.08 8.51
N LEU A 333 4.87 2.50 9.70
CA LEU A 333 4.23 3.80 9.85
C LEU A 333 5.20 4.95 9.55
N LEU A 334 6.45 4.85 9.99
CA LEU A 334 7.46 5.87 9.69
C LEU A 334 7.80 5.90 8.19
N THR A 335 7.98 4.76 7.54
CA THR A 335 8.18 4.69 6.09
C THR A 335 7.04 5.38 5.35
N LYS A 336 5.80 5.03 5.70
CA LYS A 336 4.60 5.54 5.02
C LYS A 336 4.36 7.02 5.28
N LEU A 337 4.47 7.46 6.53
CA LEU A 337 4.26 8.86 6.90
C LEU A 337 5.36 9.76 6.33
N PHE A 338 6.62 9.40 6.56
CA PHE A 338 7.75 10.18 6.06
C PHE A 338 7.77 10.22 4.54
N GLY A 339 7.65 9.05 3.88
CA GLY A 339 7.64 8.97 2.41
C GLY A 339 6.47 9.71 1.79
N GLY A 340 5.27 9.57 2.38
CA GLY A 340 4.09 10.30 1.92
C GLY A 340 4.22 11.82 2.08
N VAL A 341 4.68 12.29 3.24
CA VAL A 341 4.89 13.73 3.49
C VAL A 341 5.99 14.27 2.57
N LEU A 342 7.12 13.57 2.44
CA LEU A 342 8.20 13.98 1.53
C LEU A 342 7.70 14.09 0.09
N ALA A 343 6.97 13.09 -0.39
CA ALA A 343 6.39 13.10 -1.73
C ALA A 343 5.39 14.24 -1.93
N ALA A 344 4.51 14.47 -0.94
CA ALA A 344 3.53 15.56 -0.98
C ALA A 344 4.20 16.94 -1.02
N VAL A 345 5.20 17.17 -0.18
CA VAL A 345 5.97 18.43 -0.17
C VAL A 345 6.64 18.66 -1.51
N LEU A 346 7.34 17.66 -2.05
CA LEU A 346 7.98 17.77 -3.37
C LEU A 346 6.94 17.99 -4.48
N ALA A 347 5.78 17.36 -4.42
CA ALA A 347 4.72 17.57 -5.38
C ALA A 347 4.22 19.03 -5.38
N VAL A 348 4.00 19.61 -4.20
CA VAL A 348 3.60 21.01 -4.05
C VAL A 348 4.67 21.97 -4.57
N LEU A 349 5.95 21.71 -4.29
CA LEU A 349 7.07 22.55 -4.73
C LEU A 349 7.32 22.47 -6.24
N LEU A 350 7.16 21.27 -6.85
CA LEU A 350 7.42 21.03 -8.27
C LEU A 350 6.22 21.37 -9.17
N THR A 351 5.02 21.55 -8.61
CA THR A 351 3.82 21.91 -9.39
C THR A 351 3.54 23.40 -9.26
N LYS A 352 3.93 24.18 -10.29
CA LYS A 352 3.74 25.64 -10.32
C LYS A 352 2.31 26.00 -10.73
N GLU A 353 1.76 27.13 -10.24
CA GLU A 353 0.44 27.64 -10.62
C GLU A 353 0.29 27.93 -12.12
N LYS A 354 1.38 28.31 -12.81
CA LYS A 354 1.40 28.52 -14.26
C LYS A 354 1.07 27.26 -15.07
N ASP A 355 1.40 26.07 -14.53
CA ASP A 355 1.08 24.80 -15.20
C ASP A 355 -0.45 24.55 -15.25
N ALA A 356 -1.21 25.15 -14.34
CA ALA A 356 -2.68 25.06 -14.31
C ALA A 356 -3.35 25.90 -15.41
N GLY A 357 -2.80 27.07 -15.76
CA GLY A 357 -3.33 27.96 -16.81
C GLY A 357 -3.09 27.44 -18.22
N GLU A 358 -1.94 26.84 -18.50
CA GLU A 358 -1.62 26.25 -19.82
C GLU A 358 -2.44 24.98 -20.10
N HIS A 359 -2.80 24.22 -19.08
CA HIS A 359 -3.65 23.03 -19.25
C HIS A 359 -5.13 23.38 -19.45
N ALA A 360 -5.64 24.43 -18.84
CA ALA A 360 -6.99 24.91 -19.08
C ALA A 360 -7.18 25.46 -20.53
N SER A 361 -6.16 26.15 -21.07
CA SER A 361 -6.20 26.70 -22.43
C SER A 361 -6.03 25.67 -23.57
N ARG A 362 -5.64 24.44 -23.26
CA ARG A 362 -5.51 23.33 -24.23
C ARG A 362 -6.72 22.37 -24.21
N ALA A 363 -7.67 22.58 -23.31
CA ALA A 363 -8.89 21.79 -23.19
C ALA A 363 -10.13 22.43 -23.89
N ASP A 364 -10.03 23.70 -24.31
CA ASP A 364 -10.91 24.40 -25.21
C ASP A 364 -10.42 24.25 -26.67
#